data_496c0513281e98e944ad3d5b78aa60f6
#
_entry.id   496c0513281e98e944ad3d5b78aa60f6
#
_cell.length_a   1.000
_cell.length_b   1.000
_cell.length_c   1.000
_cell.angle_alpha   90.00
_cell.angle_beta   90.00
_cell.angle_gamma   90.00
#
_symmetry.space_group_name_H-M   'P 1'
#
loop_
_entity.id
_entity.type
_entity.pdbx_description
1 polymer ?
#
loop_
_entity_poly.entity_id
_entity_poly.type
_entity_poly.pdbx_seq_one_letter_code
_entity_poly.pdbx_strand_id
1 'polypeptide(L)'
;MGEGAISEGWRGGLARFLVLYAALYGAYGLLSPILPGFLAARGLSPGQIGTLLAAAGALRLVVGPLAGAFADRRRAARPVLAASVALTGLAVLAHLPGAGFWQLLGPALLYAAGTAAPPPLADALALAAARGGAVFQYGWVRAAGSAAFIAATGAAGWLIGSYGLAAALVASGVLFIAASGAALALPVRDGSAKAGGWLGRNFAELLRLPRFRRILFAGSLVIGAHALHDGFAMILWRGAGIGAGTAGLIWSGSVAAEVLVFLLAGPPLLARIGLPAGIAVAACAGALRWAVLACTTVIPLVAAAEALHGLSFALLHLACLGLIEATTPPELRATALALYGTVALGLSGVLATLASGALYGAFGASAFWAMTALSLAALPLVPGLRDR
;
A
#
# COMPACT_ATOMS: atom_id res chain seq x y z
N MET A 1 32.88 32.54 -0.63
CA MET A 1 32.96 31.14 -0.08
C MET A 1 31.58 30.59 0.35
N GLY A 2 30.48 30.94 -0.30
CA GLY A 2 29.13 30.54 0.16
C GLY A 2 28.38 29.54 -0.73
N GLU A 3 28.58 29.56 -2.04
CA GLU A 3 27.74 28.75 -2.95
C GLU A 3 28.20 27.29 -3.08
N GLY A 4 29.48 27.00 -2.98
CA GLY A 4 30.00 25.62 -3.06
C GLY A 4 29.62 24.75 -1.84
N ALA A 5 29.71 25.31 -0.64
CA ALA A 5 29.37 24.58 0.60
C ALA A 5 27.85 24.35 0.75
N ILE A 6 27.04 25.25 0.22
CA ILE A 6 25.58 25.08 0.16
C ILE A 6 25.22 23.95 -0.81
N SER A 7 25.85 23.86 -1.98
CA SER A 7 25.60 22.84 -2.99
C SER A 7 26.01 21.42 -2.57
N GLU A 8 27.08 21.26 -1.79
CA GLU A 8 27.52 19.95 -1.27
C GLU A 8 26.64 19.41 -0.14
N GLY A 9 26.20 20.23 0.80
CA GLY A 9 25.26 19.85 1.84
C GLY A 9 23.88 19.41 1.31
N TRP A 10 23.53 19.90 0.14
CA TRP A 10 22.30 19.67 -0.60
C TRP A 10 22.27 18.34 -1.34
N ARG A 11 23.31 18.05 -2.12
CA ARG A 11 23.47 16.77 -2.82
C ARG A 11 23.49 15.62 -1.81
N GLY A 12 24.11 15.84 -0.65
CA GLY A 12 24.11 14.88 0.45
C GLY A 12 22.72 14.64 1.07
N GLY A 13 21.86 15.65 1.14
CA GLY A 13 20.49 15.53 1.67
C GLY A 13 19.58 14.71 0.76
N LEU A 14 19.48 15.06 -0.52
CA LEU A 14 18.70 14.31 -1.51
C LEU A 14 19.17 12.86 -1.61
N ALA A 15 20.48 12.62 -1.73
CA ALA A 15 21.03 11.28 -1.85
C ALA A 15 20.64 10.37 -0.68
N ARG A 16 20.63 10.88 0.55
CA ARG A 16 20.23 10.12 1.74
C ARG A 16 18.75 9.72 1.70
N PHE A 17 17.86 10.61 1.24
CA PHE A 17 16.45 10.26 1.04
C PHE A 17 16.26 9.28 -0.11
N LEU A 18 16.97 9.41 -1.23
CA LEU A 18 16.93 8.45 -2.32
C LEU A 18 17.37 7.06 -1.87
N VAL A 19 18.45 6.95 -1.10
CA VAL A 19 18.94 5.67 -0.53
C VAL A 19 17.92 5.09 0.42
N LEU A 20 17.36 5.90 1.33
CA LEU A 20 16.32 5.42 2.25
C LEU A 20 15.11 4.87 1.50
N TYR A 21 14.56 5.63 0.54
CA TYR A 21 13.37 5.22 -0.20
C TYR A 21 13.65 4.00 -1.09
N ALA A 22 14.79 3.97 -1.76
CA ALA A 22 15.18 2.80 -2.55
C ALA A 22 15.30 1.53 -1.68
N ALA A 23 15.95 1.62 -0.53
CA ALA A 23 16.10 0.48 0.38
C ALA A 23 14.76 0.09 1.02
N LEU A 24 13.97 1.05 1.52
CA LEU A 24 12.69 0.80 2.19
C LEU A 24 11.67 0.20 1.23
N TYR A 25 11.45 0.83 0.08
CA TYR A 25 10.47 0.37 -0.90
C TYR A 25 10.96 -0.84 -1.70
N GLY A 26 12.29 -0.99 -1.89
CA GLY A 26 12.89 -2.21 -2.41
C GLY A 26 12.65 -3.40 -1.49
N ALA A 27 12.80 -3.22 -0.18
CA ALA A 27 12.49 -4.27 0.80
C ALA A 27 11.01 -4.67 0.77
N TYR A 28 10.09 -3.69 0.67
CA TYR A 28 8.66 -3.98 0.47
C TYR A 28 8.40 -4.72 -0.84
N GLY A 29 9.04 -4.33 -1.95
CA GLY A 29 8.87 -4.98 -3.25
C GLY A 29 9.34 -6.43 -3.25
N LEU A 30 10.42 -6.75 -2.52
CA LEU A 30 10.90 -8.13 -2.35
C LEU A 30 9.91 -9.01 -1.59
N LEU A 31 9.12 -8.45 -0.66
CA LEU A 31 8.33 -9.24 0.28
C LEU A 31 6.83 -9.24 0.00
N SER A 32 6.24 -8.06 -0.30
CA SER A 32 4.79 -7.88 -0.31
C SER A 32 4.01 -8.91 -1.13
N PRO A 33 4.37 -9.22 -2.37
CA PRO A 33 3.62 -10.20 -3.16
C PRO A 33 3.91 -11.64 -2.76
N ILE A 34 4.95 -11.89 -1.96
CA ILE A 34 5.50 -13.22 -1.71
C ILE A 34 5.09 -13.75 -0.34
N LEU A 35 4.88 -12.88 0.63
CA LEU A 35 4.60 -13.27 2.01
C LEU A 35 3.41 -14.26 2.12
N PRO A 36 2.27 -14.07 1.42
CA PRO A 36 1.19 -15.06 1.48
C PRO A 36 1.60 -16.44 0.94
N GLY A 37 2.38 -16.47 -0.14
CA GLY A 37 2.93 -17.72 -0.70
C GLY A 37 3.91 -18.40 0.25
N PHE A 38 4.72 -17.65 0.98
CA PHE A 38 5.60 -18.19 2.01
C PHE A 38 4.79 -18.80 3.16
N LEU A 39 3.73 -18.12 3.63
CA LEU A 39 2.84 -18.64 4.67
C LEU A 39 2.18 -19.95 4.23
N ALA A 40 1.71 -20.03 2.98
CA ALA A 40 1.16 -21.28 2.42
C ALA A 40 2.22 -22.39 2.38
N ALA A 41 3.45 -22.11 1.97
CA ALA A 41 4.55 -23.08 1.96
C ALA A 41 4.96 -23.54 3.37
N ARG A 42 4.60 -22.78 4.41
CA ARG A 42 4.81 -23.14 5.83
C ARG A 42 3.59 -23.86 6.45
N GLY A 43 2.65 -24.33 5.64
CA GLY A 43 1.54 -25.16 6.06
C GLY A 43 0.29 -24.42 6.51
N LEU A 44 0.18 -23.10 6.27
CA LEU A 44 -1.06 -22.37 6.59
C LEU A 44 -2.12 -22.63 5.52
N SER A 45 -3.33 -22.93 5.97
CA SER A 45 -4.51 -22.97 5.10
C SER A 45 -4.89 -21.55 4.63
N PRO A 46 -5.65 -21.39 3.53
CA PRO A 46 -6.11 -20.08 3.07
C PRO A 46 -6.85 -19.28 4.15
N GLY A 47 -7.71 -19.94 4.95
CA GLY A 47 -8.40 -19.29 6.07
C GLY A 47 -7.43 -18.78 7.15
N GLN A 48 -6.37 -19.52 7.46
CA GLN A 48 -5.34 -19.11 8.40
C GLN A 48 -4.51 -17.94 7.85
N ILE A 49 -4.17 -17.95 6.56
CA ILE A 49 -3.50 -16.83 5.89
C ILE A 49 -4.35 -15.57 5.97
N GLY A 50 -5.63 -15.66 5.58
CA GLY A 50 -6.57 -14.54 5.66
C GLY A 50 -6.70 -13.99 7.08
N THR A 51 -6.83 -14.86 8.09
CA THR A 51 -6.91 -14.48 9.51
C THR A 51 -5.63 -13.78 9.98
N LEU A 52 -4.47 -14.33 9.65
CA LEU A 52 -3.17 -13.77 10.05
C LEU A 52 -2.94 -12.40 9.41
N LEU A 53 -3.20 -12.25 8.11
CA LEU A 53 -3.05 -10.99 7.39
C LEU A 53 -4.07 -9.94 7.86
N ALA A 54 -5.31 -10.35 8.16
CA ALA A 54 -6.33 -9.46 8.71
C ALA A 54 -5.97 -8.98 10.13
N ALA A 55 -5.50 -9.87 11.01
CA ALA A 55 -5.02 -9.51 12.35
C ALA A 55 -3.84 -8.52 12.27
N ALA A 56 -2.89 -8.79 11.38
CA ALA A 56 -1.76 -7.91 11.09
C ALA A 56 -2.24 -6.52 10.58
N GLY A 57 -3.20 -6.51 9.66
CA GLY A 57 -3.82 -5.27 9.16
C GLY A 57 -4.54 -4.48 10.24
N ALA A 58 -5.33 -5.14 11.09
CA ALA A 58 -6.03 -4.51 12.22
C ALA A 58 -5.04 -3.88 13.22
N LEU A 59 -3.94 -4.58 13.55
CA LEU A 59 -2.90 -4.05 14.42
C LEU A 59 -2.25 -2.80 13.82
N ARG A 60 -2.02 -2.78 12.51
CA ARG A 60 -1.44 -1.62 11.81
C ARG A 60 -2.30 -0.38 11.93
N LEU A 61 -3.63 -0.52 11.89
CA LEU A 61 -4.57 0.60 12.06
C LEU A 61 -4.47 1.26 13.44
N VAL A 62 -4.04 0.53 14.45
CA VAL A 62 -3.85 1.04 15.81
C VAL A 62 -2.43 1.57 16.01
N VAL A 63 -1.43 0.79 15.61
CA VAL A 63 -0.02 1.12 15.86
C VAL A 63 0.43 2.35 15.06
N GLY A 64 -0.05 2.52 13.82
CA GLY A 64 0.34 3.66 12.97
C GLY A 64 0.08 5.02 13.63
N PRO A 65 -1.15 5.34 14.02
CA PRO A 65 -1.47 6.58 14.73
C PRO A 65 -0.72 6.74 16.06
N LEU A 66 -0.55 5.65 16.83
CA LEU A 66 0.18 5.70 18.10
C LEU A 66 1.66 6.00 17.92
N ALA A 67 2.31 5.38 16.93
CA ALA A 67 3.71 5.62 16.60
C ALA A 67 3.93 7.04 16.06
N GLY A 68 3.03 7.54 15.21
CA GLY A 68 3.04 8.93 14.76
C GLY A 68 2.91 9.92 15.93
N ALA A 69 1.90 9.74 16.79
CA ALA A 69 1.70 10.59 17.96
C ALA A 69 2.89 10.54 18.93
N PHE A 70 3.51 9.39 19.12
CA PHE A 70 4.73 9.26 19.92
C PHE A 70 5.90 10.03 19.30
N ALA A 71 6.11 9.86 17.98
CA ALA A 71 7.15 10.55 17.24
C ALA A 71 7.02 12.07 17.35
N ASP A 72 5.79 12.59 17.21
CA ASP A 72 5.49 14.03 17.31
C ASP A 72 5.72 14.57 18.74
N ARG A 73 5.16 13.89 19.75
CA ARG A 73 5.30 14.31 21.16
C ARG A 73 6.75 14.33 21.63
N ARG A 74 7.56 13.39 21.16
CA ARG A 74 8.96 13.25 21.54
C ARG A 74 9.90 14.00 20.57
N ARG A 75 9.38 14.60 19.51
CA ARG A 75 10.19 15.17 18.40
C ARG A 75 11.23 14.16 17.89
N ALA A 76 10.81 12.90 17.77
CA ALA A 76 11.66 11.75 17.54
C ALA A 76 11.32 11.02 16.22
N ALA A 77 10.87 11.73 15.19
CA ALA A 77 10.43 11.12 13.92
C ALA A 77 11.52 10.23 13.30
N ARG A 78 12.77 10.68 13.27
CA ARG A 78 13.91 9.93 12.73
C ARG A 78 14.22 8.65 13.54
N PRO A 79 14.43 8.67 14.85
CA PRO A 79 14.69 7.43 15.60
C PRO A 79 13.48 6.50 15.63
N VAL A 80 12.24 7.00 15.65
CA VAL A 80 11.04 6.16 15.54
C VAL A 80 10.97 5.49 14.17
N LEU A 81 11.26 6.23 13.08
CA LEU A 81 11.36 5.65 11.74
C LEU A 81 12.40 4.53 11.70
N ALA A 82 13.63 4.81 12.17
CA ALA A 82 14.71 3.83 12.14
C ALA A 82 14.38 2.58 12.98
N ALA A 83 13.86 2.76 14.20
CA ALA A 83 13.46 1.64 15.07
C ALA A 83 12.33 0.80 14.45
N SER A 84 11.33 1.45 13.84
CA SER A 84 10.22 0.76 13.17
C SER A 84 10.71 -0.04 11.96
N VAL A 85 11.62 0.53 11.16
CA VAL A 85 12.21 -0.17 10.00
C VAL A 85 13.09 -1.33 10.44
N ALA A 86 13.90 -1.16 11.50
CA ALA A 86 14.68 -2.26 12.09
C ALA A 86 13.78 -3.39 12.59
N LEU A 87 12.73 -3.04 13.35
CA LEU A 87 11.72 -4.02 13.81
C LEU A 87 11.11 -4.78 12.63
N THR A 88 10.79 -4.09 11.53
CA THR A 88 10.28 -4.72 10.31
C THR A 88 11.26 -5.75 9.77
N GLY A 89 12.53 -5.41 9.62
CA GLY A 89 13.55 -6.31 9.12
C GLY A 89 13.74 -7.55 10.01
N LEU A 90 13.82 -7.35 11.32
CA LEU A 90 13.91 -8.43 12.30
C LEU A 90 12.67 -9.34 12.26
N ALA A 91 11.48 -8.75 12.17
CA ALA A 91 10.24 -9.50 12.08
C ALA A 91 10.15 -10.33 10.79
N VAL A 92 10.63 -9.80 9.66
CA VAL A 92 10.73 -10.57 8.41
C VAL A 92 11.64 -11.80 8.60
N LEU A 93 12.82 -11.62 9.18
CA LEU A 93 13.75 -12.72 9.45
C LEU A 93 13.18 -13.73 10.46
N ALA A 94 12.38 -13.27 11.42
CA ALA A 94 11.72 -14.12 12.40
C ALA A 94 10.64 -15.06 11.81
N HIS A 95 10.19 -14.84 10.57
CA HIS A 95 9.33 -15.80 9.88
C HIS A 95 10.08 -17.07 9.43
N LEU A 96 11.40 -16.99 9.22
CA LEU A 96 12.17 -18.06 8.60
C LEU A 96 12.10 -19.41 9.33
N PRO A 97 12.27 -19.49 10.67
CA PRO A 97 12.19 -20.75 11.40
C PRO A 97 10.75 -21.21 11.66
N GLY A 98 9.76 -20.31 11.49
CA GLY A 98 8.37 -20.60 11.85
C GLY A 98 7.68 -21.58 10.90
N ALA A 99 6.83 -22.43 11.45
CA ALA A 99 5.91 -23.30 10.72
C ALA A 99 4.56 -23.35 11.43
N GLY A 100 3.47 -23.37 10.63
CA GLY A 100 2.12 -23.33 11.16
C GLY A 100 1.70 -21.98 11.74
N PHE A 101 0.42 -21.86 12.04
CA PHE A 101 -0.25 -20.60 12.37
C PHE A 101 0.34 -19.90 13.60
N TRP A 102 0.48 -20.61 14.71
CA TRP A 102 0.87 -19.99 15.99
C TRP A 102 2.32 -19.49 16.03
N GLN A 103 3.23 -20.19 15.34
CA GLN A 103 4.63 -19.75 15.27
C GLN A 103 4.82 -18.55 14.33
N LEU A 104 3.97 -18.41 13.32
CA LEU A 104 4.04 -17.32 12.35
C LEU A 104 3.22 -16.09 12.77
N LEU A 105 2.27 -16.24 13.70
CA LEU A 105 1.44 -15.12 14.16
C LEU A 105 2.27 -14.03 14.84
N GLY A 106 3.18 -14.38 15.72
CA GLY A 106 4.05 -13.41 16.41
C GLY A 106 4.91 -12.58 15.44
N PRO A 107 5.71 -13.21 14.57
CA PRO A 107 6.44 -12.50 13.51
C PRO A 107 5.55 -11.61 12.63
N ALA A 108 4.37 -12.08 12.23
CA ALA A 108 3.45 -11.31 11.39
C ALA A 108 2.89 -10.07 12.11
N LEU A 109 2.57 -10.17 13.38
CA LEU A 109 2.14 -9.03 14.21
C LEU A 109 3.29 -8.03 14.42
N LEU A 110 4.51 -8.50 14.67
CA LEU A 110 5.70 -7.64 14.75
C LEU A 110 6.00 -6.94 13.43
N TYR A 111 5.88 -7.66 12.30
CA TYR A 111 5.98 -7.08 10.97
C TYR A 111 4.93 -5.99 10.75
N ALA A 112 3.68 -6.25 11.12
CA ALA A 112 2.61 -5.26 11.01
C ALA A 112 2.87 -4.02 11.86
N ALA A 113 3.32 -4.18 13.10
CA ALA A 113 3.69 -3.08 13.99
C ALA A 113 4.86 -2.27 13.42
N GLY A 114 5.90 -2.96 12.92
CA GLY A 114 7.06 -2.33 12.30
C GLY A 114 6.72 -1.54 11.04
N THR A 115 5.84 -2.06 10.18
CA THR A 115 5.46 -1.41 8.91
C THR A 115 4.44 -0.30 9.04
N ALA A 116 3.84 -0.10 10.21
CA ALA A 116 2.75 0.87 10.40
C ALA A 116 3.21 2.34 10.30
N ALA A 117 4.41 2.65 10.78
CA ALA A 117 4.93 4.01 10.89
C ALA A 117 5.87 4.44 9.74
N PRO A 118 6.67 3.57 9.11
CA PRO A 118 7.72 3.99 8.19
C PRO A 118 7.25 4.83 7.01
N PRO A 119 6.21 4.46 6.21
CA PRO A 119 5.81 5.29 5.08
C PRO A 119 5.41 6.72 5.48
N PRO A 120 4.48 6.96 6.42
CA PRO A 120 4.08 8.32 6.77
C PRO A 120 5.21 9.13 7.44
N LEU A 121 6.09 8.52 8.23
CA LEU A 121 7.21 9.21 8.84
C LEU A 121 8.29 9.57 7.82
N ALA A 122 8.61 8.66 6.88
CA ALA A 122 9.55 8.94 5.80
C ALA A 122 9.04 10.08 4.92
N ASP A 123 7.74 10.05 4.55
CA ASP A 123 7.10 11.10 3.76
C ASP A 123 7.10 12.45 4.49
N ALA A 124 6.78 12.47 5.78
CA ALA A 124 6.81 13.69 6.58
C ALA A 124 8.22 14.31 6.65
N LEU A 125 9.26 13.49 6.85
CA LEU A 125 10.66 13.95 6.87
C LEU A 125 11.13 14.45 5.50
N ALA A 126 10.78 13.74 4.41
CA ALA A 126 11.13 14.14 3.05
C ALA A 126 10.44 15.44 2.63
N LEU A 127 9.15 15.61 2.95
CA LEU A 127 8.39 16.84 2.69
C LEU A 127 8.92 18.02 3.50
N ALA A 128 9.27 17.81 4.77
CA ALA A 128 9.86 18.85 5.61
C ALA A 128 11.22 19.29 5.05
N ALA A 129 12.04 18.34 4.61
CA ALA A 129 13.32 18.63 3.97
C ALA A 129 13.13 19.40 2.64
N ALA A 130 12.19 18.99 1.79
CA ALA A 130 11.89 19.63 0.53
C ALA A 130 11.38 21.07 0.69
N ARG A 131 10.59 21.37 1.73
CA ARG A 131 10.07 22.72 2.03
C ARG A 131 11.13 23.64 2.68
N GLY A 132 12.07 23.08 3.40
CA GLY A 132 13.06 23.81 4.18
C GLY A 132 14.17 24.47 3.38
N GLY A 133 13.92 24.84 2.13
CA GLY A 133 14.90 25.45 1.21
C GLY A 133 15.78 24.42 0.50
N ALA A 134 15.46 23.11 0.60
CA ALA A 134 16.11 22.06 -0.13
C ALA A 134 15.72 22.14 -1.62
N VAL A 135 16.70 22.05 -2.54
CA VAL A 135 16.53 22.20 -3.99
C VAL A 135 15.96 20.92 -4.64
N PHE A 136 15.38 19.97 -3.87
CA PHE A 136 14.78 18.80 -4.47
C PHE A 136 13.26 18.79 -4.33
N GLN A 137 12.60 18.22 -5.32
CA GLN A 137 11.17 17.97 -5.27
C GLN A 137 10.91 16.62 -4.58
N TYR A 138 9.98 16.58 -3.64
CA TYR A 138 9.54 15.34 -2.99
C TYR A 138 9.19 14.23 -3.99
N GLY A 139 8.64 14.62 -5.16
CA GLY A 139 8.29 13.70 -6.23
C GLY A 139 9.48 12.84 -6.70
N TRP A 140 10.71 13.34 -6.70
CA TRP A 140 11.88 12.55 -7.09
C TRP A 140 12.16 11.40 -6.11
N VAL A 141 12.05 11.69 -4.83
CA VAL A 141 12.26 10.70 -3.77
C VAL A 141 11.16 9.64 -3.82
N ARG A 142 9.92 10.08 -4.02
CA ARG A 142 8.77 9.16 -4.14
C ARG A 142 8.85 8.29 -5.39
N ALA A 143 9.26 8.86 -6.53
CA ALA A 143 9.49 8.13 -7.78
C ALA A 143 10.59 7.08 -7.64
N ALA A 144 11.69 7.40 -6.96
CA ALA A 144 12.77 6.47 -6.68
C ALA A 144 12.27 5.27 -5.84
N GLY A 145 11.42 5.52 -4.83
CA GLY A 145 10.77 4.46 -4.06
C GLY A 145 9.91 3.54 -4.93
N SER A 146 9.07 4.10 -5.80
CA SER A 146 8.24 3.32 -6.71
C SER A 146 9.08 2.50 -7.70
N ALA A 147 10.11 3.09 -8.27
CA ALA A 147 11.04 2.39 -9.17
C ALA A 147 11.76 1.23 -8.45
N ALA A 148 12.22 1.46 -7.23
CA ALA A 148 12.87 0.44 -6.42
C ALA A 148 11.90 -0.70 -6.06
N PHE A 149 10.64 -0.39 -5.73
CA PHE A 149 9.61 -1.41 -5.48
C PHE A 149 9.39 -2.29 -6.72
N ILE A 150 9.17 -1.68 -7.88
CA ILE A 150 8.95 -2.38 -9.16
C ILE A 150 10.14 -3.29 -9.49
N ALA A 151 11.36 -2.74 -9.44
CA ALA A 151 12.58 -3.49 -9.72
C ALA A 151 12.78 -4.65 -8.74
N ALA A 152 12.55 -4.41 -7.45
CA ALA A 152 12.70 -5.42 -6.40
C ALA A 152 11.66 -6.53 -6.52
N THR A 153 10.41 -6.23 -6.89
CA THR A 153 9.37 -7.24 -7.12
C THR A 153 9.73 -8.15 -8.31
N GLY A 154 10.28 -7.59 -9.38
CA GLY A 154 10.82 -8.38 -10.50
C GLY A 154 12.00 -9.24 -10.07
N ALA A 155 12.95 -8.67 -9.32
CA ALA A 155 14.12 -9.37 -8.79
C ALA A 155 13.75 -10.49 -7.80
N ALA A 156 12.69 -10.31 -7.02
CA ALA A 156 12.19 -11.32 -6.09
C ALA A 156 11.77 -12.60 -6.82
N GLY A 157 11.12 -12.47 -7.98
CA GLY A 157 10.76 -13.62 -8.79
C GLY A 157 11.99 -14.44 -9.25
N TRP A 158 13.07 -13.75 -9.63
CA TRP A 158 14.35 -14.40 -9.97
C TRP A 158 14.99 -15.05 -8.75
N LEU A 159 15.07 -14.35 -7.60
CA LEU A 159 15.60 -14.89 -6.36
C LEU A 159 14.89 -16.18 -5.93
N ILE A 160 13.57 -16.20 -6.03
CA ILE A 160 12.76 -17.38 -5.69
C ILE A 160 13.03 -18.53 -6.64
N GLY A 161 13.14 -18.25 -7.93
CA GLY A 161 13.45 -19.28 -8.93
C GLY A 161 14.81 -19.92 -8.73
N SER A 162 15.81 -19.16 -8.26
CA SER A 162 17.18 -19.62 -8.08
C SER A 162 17.47 -20.19 -6.68
N TYR A 163 16.89 -19.59 -5.63
CA TYR A 163 17.29 -19.85 -4.24
C TYR A 163 16.10 -20.14 -3.31
N GLY A 164 14.87 -20.16 -3.82
CA GLY A 164 13.66 -20.41 -3.06
C GLY A 164 13.10 -19.19 -2.30
N LEU A 165 11.91 -19.36 -1.70
CA LEU A 165 11.17 -18.29 -1.01
C LEU A 165 11.95 -17.68 0.16
N ALA A 166 12.73 -18.47 0.89
CA ALA A 166 13.51 -17.99 2.03
C ALA A 166 14.53 -16.92 1.64
N ALA A 167 15.13 -17.02 0.45
CA ALA A 167 16.12 -16.06 -0.03
C ALA A 167 15.50 -14.65 -0.22
N ALA A 168 14.27 -14.56 -0.70
CA ALA A 168 13.58 -13.29 -0.83
C ALA A 168 13.25 -12.66 0.53
N LEU A 169 12.88 -13.47 1.55
CA LEU A 169 12.68 -12.99 2.92
C LEU A 169 13.99 -12.50 3.53
N VAL A 170 15.09 -13.25 3.37
CA VAL A 170 16.41 -12.82 3.86
C VAL A 170 16.83 -11.52 3.21
N ALA A 171 16.75 -11.41 1.89
CA ALA A 171 17.11 -10.20 1.16
C ALA A 171 16.25 -8.99 1.61
N SER A 172 14.94 -9.18 1.77
CA SER A 172 14.02 -8.14 2.26
C SER A 172 14.38 -7.73 3.71
N GLY A 173 14.58 -8.70 4.62
CA GLY A 173 14.92 -8.42 6.01
C GLY A 173 16.24 -7.64 6.16
N VAL A 174 17.27 -8.06 5.42
CA VAL A 174 18.57 -7.37 5.39
C VAL A 174 18.42 -5.95 4.82
N LEU A 175 17.64 -5.79 3.76
CA LEU A 175 17.43 -4.49 3.14
C LEU A 175 16.63 -3.54 4.05
N PHE A 176 15.66 -4.02 4.83
CA PHE A 176 15.01 -3.23 5.89
C PHE A 176 16.00 -2.80 6.96
N ILE A 177 16.89 -3.68 7.41
CA ILE A 177 17.92 -3.34 8.40
C ILE A 177 18.87 -2.28 7.83
N ALA A 178 19.28 -2.39 6.57
CA ALA A 178 20.07 -1.37 5.90
C ALA A 178 19.31 -0.03 5.78
N ALA A 179 18.01 -0.07 5.45
CA ALA A 179 17.15 1.11 5.41
C ALA A 179 17.02 1.79 6.77
N SER A 180 17.04 1.02 7.89
CA SER A 180 17.09 1.59 9.24
C SER A 180 18.35 2.41 9.47
N GLY A 181 19.51 1.92 9.04
CA GLY A 181 20.76 2.68 9.06
C GLY A 181 20.68 3.96 8.21
N ALA A 182 20.11 3.88 7.01
CA ALA A 182 19.88 5.03 6.14
C ALA A 182 18.94 6.07 6.79
N ALA A 183 17.91 5.61 7.53
CA ALA A 183 17.02 6.51 8.26
C ALA A 183 17.75 7.30 9.36
N LEU A 184 18.68 6.68 10.08
CA LEU A 184 19.51 7.36 11.08
C LEU A 184 20.45 8.41 10.46
N ALA A 185 20.84 8.22 9.20
CA ALA A 185 21.70 9.15 8.48
C ALA A 185 20.97 10.38 7.90
N LEU A 186 19.63 10.46 8.02
CA LEU A 186 18.85 11.59 7.54
C LEU A 186 19.23 12.87 8.30
N PRO A 187 19.29 14.04 7.63
CA PRO A 187 19.50 15.32 8.29
C PRO A 187 18.32 15.64 9.21
N VAL A 188 18.61 15.98 10.47
CA VAL A 188 17.57 16.40 11.43
C VAL A 188 17.16 17.83 11.10
N ARG A 189 15.87 18.04 10.87
CA ARG A 189 15.23 19.35 11.05
C ARG A 189 14.00 19.11 11.92
N ASP A 190 14.03 19.68 13.12
CA ASP A 190 12.89 19.67 14.04
C ASP A 190 11.77 20.54 13.47
N GLY A 191 10.93 19.97 12.64
CA GLY A 191 9.69 20.56 12.17
C GLY A 191 8.54 19.96 12.95
N SER A 192 7.96 20.72 13.88
CA SER A 192 6.74 20.33 14.55
C SER A 192 5.57 20.40 13.57
N ALA A 193 5.12 19.27 13.06
CA ALA A 193 3.75 19.18 12.58
C ALA A 193 2.85 19.36 13.83
N LYS A 194 2.00 20.39 13.83
CA LYS A 194 0.98 20.53 14.88
C LYS A 194 0.08 19.31 14.80
N ALA A 195 0.05 18.51 15.86
CA ALA A 195 -0.91 17.43 16.03
C ALA A 195 -2.32 18.02 15.83
N GLY A 196 -3.05 17.52 14.85
CA GLY A 196 -4.42 17.94 14.58
C GLY A 196 -5.30 17.71 15.81
N GLY A 197 -6.18 18.69 16.10
CA GLY A 197 -7.07 18.64 17.25
C GLY A 197 -8.09 17.50 17.20
N TRP A 198 -8.77 17.30 18.28
CA TRP A 198 -9.68 16.22 18.68
C TRP A 198 -10.66 15.76 17.58
N LEU A 199 -10.52 14.52 17.14
CA LEU A 199 -11.22 13.90 15.99
C LEU A 199 -12.72 13.62 16.19
N GLY A 200 -13.21 13.54 17.45
CA GLY A 200 -14.51 12.90 17.71
C GLY A 200 -15.75 13.64 17.19
N ARG A 201 -15.82 14.98 17.32
CA ARG A 201 -17.02 15.76 16.90
C ARG A 201 -17.10 15.91 15.37
N ASN A 202 -15.96 16.10 14.73
CA ASN A 202 -15.84 16.24 13.29
C ASN A 202 -16.19 14.94 12.55
N PHE A 203 -15.97 13.80 13.19
CA PHE A 203 -16.28 12.47 12.67
C PHE A 203 -17.79 12.27 12.45
N ALA A 204 -18.60 12.56 13.49
CA ALA A 204 -20.05 12.43 13.40
C ALA A 204 -20.66 13.40 12.38
N GLU A 205 -20.10 14.59 12.24
CA GLU A 205 -20.52 15.59 11.27
C GLU A 205 -20.26 15.12 9.83
N LEU A 206 -19.07 14.60 9.55
CA LEU A 206 -18.74 14.04 8.24
C LEU A 206 -19.64 12.87 7.85
N LEU A 207 -19.95 11.97 8.78
CA LEU A 207 -20.84 10.85 8.52
C LEU A 207 -22.30 11.28 8.29
N ARG A 208 -22.70 12.51 8.63
CA ARG A 208 -24.00 13.06 8.26
C ARG A 208 -24.06 13.55 6.82
N LEU A 209 -22.91 13.83 6.18
CA LEU A 209 -22.84 14.26 4.78
C LEU A 209 -23.12 13.08 3.83
N PRO A 210 -24.25 13.07 3.07
CA PRO A 210 -24.59 11.92 2.25
C PRO A 210 -23.55 11.61 1.15
N ARG A 211 -22.95 12.67 0.56
CA ARG A 211 -21.91 12.53 -0.46
C ARG A 211 -20.65 11.89 0.13
N PHE A 212 -20.20 12.35 1.29
CA PHE A 212 -19.03 11.77 1.95
C PHE A 212 -19.22 10.28 2.26
N ARG A 213 -20.38 9.88 2.78
CA ARG A 213 -20.69 8.46 2.99
C ARG A 213 -20.60 7.66 1.70
N ARG A 214 -21.14 8.17 0.57
CA ARG A 214 -21.08 7.48 -0.73
C ARG A 214 -19.64 7.34 -1.22
N ILE A 215 -18.80 8.37 -1.08
CA ILE A 215 -17.37 8.29 -1.40
C ILE A 215 -16.70 7.20 -0.56
N LEU A 216 -16.96 7.21 0.74
CA LEU A 216 -16.39 6.27 1.68
C LEU A 216 -16.78 4.81 1.34
N PHE A 217 -18.08 4.56 1.10
CA PHE A 217 -18.57 3.23 0.75
C PHE A 217 -18.08 2.78 -0.64
N ALA A 218 -18.13 3.63 -1.65
CA ALA A 218 -17.64 3.29 -2.99
C ALA A 218 -16.13 2.98 -2.96
N GLY A 219 -15.34 3.79 -2.27
CA GLY A 219 -13.92 3.53 -2.04
C GLY A 219 -13.70 2.20 -1.31
N SER A 220 -14.45 1.95 -0.22
CA SER A 220 -14.34 0.70 0.55
C SER A 220 -14.64 -0.54 -0.28
N LEU A 221 -15.67 -0.50 -1.13
CA LEU A 221 -16.07 -1.64 -1.96
C LEU A 221 -15.00 -1.97 -3.01
N VAL A 222 -14.51 -0.98 -3.73
CA VAL A 222 -13.52 -1.20 -4.80
C VAL A 222 -12.14 -1.51 -4.23
N ILE A 223 -11.70 -0.81 -3.17
CA ILE A 223 -10.41 -1.12 -2.50
C ILE A 223 -10.47 -2.48 -1.81
N GLY A 224 -11.57 -2.78 -1.09
CA GLY A 224 -11.74 -4.09 -0.44
C GLY A 224 -11.67 -5.25 -1.43
N ALA A 225 -12.13 -5.06 -2.68
CA ALA A 225 -12.03 -6.08 -3.71
C ALA A 225 -10.58 -6.44 -4.12
N HIS A 226 -9.57 -5.63 -3.77
CA HIS A 226 -8.16 -5.97 -4.01
C HIS A 226 -7.63 -7.02 -3.01
N ALA A 227 -8.28 -7.20 -1.86
CA ALA A 227 -7.76 -8.03 -0.78
C ALA A 227 -7.55 -9.50 -1.17
N LEU A 228 -8.42 -10.05 -2.03
CA LEU A 228 -8.26 -11.43 -2.53
C LEU A 228 -7.01 -11.55 -3.43
N HIS A 229 -6.79 -10.58 -4.30
CA HIS A 229 -5.59 -10.51 -5.14
C HIS A 229 -4.33 -10.41 -4.28
N ASP A 230 -4.28 -9.48 -3.34
CA ASP A 230 -3.10 -9.22 -2.51
C ASP A 230 -2.72 -10.43 -1.64
N GLY A 231 -3.72 -11.20 -1.22
CA GLY A 231 -3.49 -12.41 -0.42
C GLY A 231 -3.25 -13.68 -1.23
N PHE A 232 -3.81 -13.80 -2.44
CA PHE A 232 -3.91 -15.11 -3.07
C PHE A 232 -3.51 -15.16 -4.55
N ALA A 233 -3.31 -14.04 -5.26
CA ALA A 233 -2.95 -14.06 -6.69
C ALA A 233 -1.64 -14.80 -6.95
N MET A 234 -0.60 -14.56 -6.15
CA MET A 234 0.68 -15.27 -6.28
C MET A 234 0.53 -16.77 -5.99
N ILE A 235 -0.30 -17.16 -5.05
CA ILE A 235 -0.59 -18.57 -4.75
C ILE A 235 -1.31 -19.20 -5.95
N LEU A 236 -2.32 -18.53 -6.50
CA LEU A 236 -3.05 -18.98 -7.68
C LEU A 236 -2.14 -19.17 -8.88
N TRP A 237 -1.35 -18.16 -9.23
CA TRP A 237 -0.46 -18.19 -10.38
C TRP A 237 0.62 -19.26 -10.27
N ARG A 238 1.23 -19.38 -9.09
CA ARG A 238 2.22 -20.44 -8.81
C ARG A 238 1.59 -21.83 -8.86
N GLY A 239 0.39 -22.01 -8.32
CA GLY A 239 -0.38 -23.24 -8.39
C GLY A 239 -0.76 -23.65 -9.82
N ALA A 240 -0.96 -22.66 -10.71
CA ALA A 240 -1.21 -22.85 -12.14
C ALA A 240 0.07 -23.07 -12.97
N GLY A 241 1.25 -23.16 -12.35
CA GLY A 241 2.52 -23.41 -13.03
C GLY A 241 3.21 -22.17 -13.59
N ILE A 242 2.69 -20.95 -13.32
CA ILE A 242 3.38 -19.71 -13.73
C ILE A 242 4.68 -19.59 -12.93
N GLY A 243 5.81 -19.46 -13.63
CA GLY A 243 7.13 -19.33 -13.03
C GLY A 243 7.23 -18.10 -12.09
N ALA A 244 8.03 -18.17 -11.03
CA ALA A 244 8.16 -17.10 -10.06
C ALA A 244 8.61 -15.77 -10.70
N GLY A 245 9.54 -15.82 -11.65
CA GLY A 245 10.00 -14.66 -12.41
C GLY A 245 8.85 -14.00 -13.20
N THR A 246 8.07 -14.78 -13.92
CA THR A 246 6.91 -14.29 -14.69
C THR A 246 5.85 -13.68 -13.78
N ALA A 247 5.52 -14.35 -12.66
CA ALA A 247 4.57 -13.83 -11.68
C ALA A 247 5.04 -12.51 -11.06
N GLY A 248 6.33 -12.39 -10.74
CA GLY A 248 6.94 -11.15 -10.26
C GLY A 248 6.88 -10.02 -11.29
N LEU A 249 7.12 -10.32 -12.57
CA LEU A 249 7.00 -9.35 -13.67
C LEU A 249 5.56 -8.87 -13.87
N ILE A 250 4.59 -9.78 -13.81
CA ILE A 250 3.16 -9.45 -13.91
C ILE A 250 2.79 -8.50 -12.76
N TRP A 251 3.19 -8.80 -11.54
CA TRP A 251 2.95 -7.93 -10.37
C TRP A 251 3.64 -6.58 -10.52
N SER A 252 4.92 -6.56 -10.93
CA SER A 252 5.64 -5.30 -11.21
C SER A 252 4.94 -4.46 -12.27
N GLY A 253 4.40 -5.09 -13.30
CA GLY A 253 3.62 -4.45 -14.36
C GLY A 253 2.36 -3.78 -13.84
N SER A 254 1.65 -4.41 -12.89
CA SER A 254 0.46 -3.81 -12.26
C SER A 254 0.80 -2.55 -11.47
N VAL A 255 1.91 -2.56 -10.71
CA VAL A 255 2.38 -1.39 -9.97
C VAL A 255 2.91 -0.30 -10.92
N ALA A 256 3.56 -0.68 -12.02
CA ALA A 256 3.97 0.29 -13.04
C ALA A 256 2.76 0.98 -13.68
N ALA A 257 1.69 0.24 -14.00
CA ALA A 257 0.44 0.80 -14.50
C ALA A 257 -0.22 1.75 -13.48
N GLU A 258 -0.16 1.42 -12.18
CA GLU A 258 -0.61 2.31 -11.12
C GLU A 258 0.14 3.64 -11.14
N VAL A 259 1.47 3.60 -11.18
CA VAL A 259 2.31 4.81 -11.22
C VAL A 259 2.01 5.67 -12.46
N LEU A 260 1.85 5.03 -13.63
CA LEU A 260 1.50 5.72 -14.88
C LEU A 260 0.13 6.42 -14.78
N VAL A 261 -0.86 5.78 -14.18
CA VAL A 261 -2.18 6.40 -13.99
C VAL A 261 -2.10 7.53 -12.97
N PHE A 262 -1.40 7.35 -11.85
CA PHE A 262 -1.25 8.42 -10.86
C PHE A 262 -0.60 9.68 -11.44
N LEU A 263 0.45 9.52 -12.24
CA LEU A 263 1.27 10.65 -12.69
C LEU A 263 0.81 11.24 -14.03
N LEU A 264 0.37 10.41 -14.96
CA LEU A 264 0.19 10.82 -16.36
C LEU A 264 -1.24 10.69 -16.87
N ALA A 265 -1.87 9.54 -16.72
CA ALA A 265 -3.16 9.27 -17.35
C ALA A 265 -4.37 9.67 -16.51
N GLY A 266 -4.30 9.55 -15.18
CA GLY A 266 -5.42 9.78 -14.28
C GLY A 266 -5.92 11.22 -14.25
N PRO A 267 -5.05 12.23 -13.98
CA PRO A 267 -5.50 13.62 -13.93
C PRO A 267 -6.20 14.11 -15.21
N PRO A 268 -5.62 13.93 -16.43
CA PRO A 268 -6.30 14.37 -17.64
C PRO A 268 -7.57 13.55 -17.96
N LEU A 269 -7.60 12.27 -17.58
CA LEU A 269 -8.81 11.46 -17.74
C LEU A 269 -9.92 12.00 -16.83
N LEU A 270 -9.65 12.23 -15.55
CA LEU A 270 -10.64 12.78 -14.60
C LEU A 270 -11.12 14.18 -14.99
N ALA A 271 -10.22 15.01 -15.55
CA ALA A 271 -10.60 16.32 -16.07
C ALA A 271 -11.63 16.23 -17.22
N ARG A 272 -11.57 15.15 -18.02
CA ARG A 272 -12.49 14.94 -19.16
C ARG A 272 -13.82 14.31 -18.74
N ILE A 273 -13.79 13.27 -17.89
CA ILE A 273 -14.98 12.48 -17.57
C ILE A 273 -15.65 12.90 -16.26
N GLY A 274 -14.96 13.67 -15.42
CA GLY A 274 -15.40 14.07 -14.09
C GLY A 274 -15.10 13.01 -13.01
N LEU A 275 -15.01 13.48 -11.77
CA LEU A 275 -14.64 12.65 -10.62
C LEU A 275 -15.61 11.47 -10.35
N PRO A 276 -16.96 11.68 -10.39
CA PRO A 276 -17.90 10.57 -10.18
C PRO A 276 -17.78 9.48 -11.25
N ALA A 277 -17.59 9.85 -12.52
CA ALA A 277 -17.39 8.89 -13.60
C ALA A 277 -16.05 8.15 -13.44
N GLY A 278 -15.03 8.80 -12.88
CA GLY A 278 -13.76 8.15 -12.51
C GLY A 278 -13.95 6.97 -11.56
N ILE A 279 -14.83 7.10 -10.55
CA ILE A 279 -15.20 5.97 -9.67
C ILE A 279 -15.89 4.84 -10.44
N ALA A 280 -16.80 5.18 -11.37
CA ALA A 280 -17.47 4.15 -12.18
C ALA A 280 -16.48 3.40 -13.07
N VAL A 281 -15.57 4.12 -13.75
CA VAL A 281 -14.51 3.50 -14.57
C VAL A 281 -13.63 2.60 -13.72
N ALA A 282 -13.23 3.03 -12.52
CA ALA A 282 -12.43 2.25 -11.63
C ALA A 282 -13.14 0.96 -11.15
N ALA A 283 -14.43 1.06 -10.83
CA ALA A 283 -15.26 -0.08 -10.45
C ALA A 283 -15.41 -1.10 -11.60
N CYS A 284 -15.67 -0.63 -12.83
CA CYS A 284 -15.75 -1.48 -14.01
C CYS A 284 -14.40 -2.13 -14.36
N ALA A 285 -13.31 -1.37 -14.28
CA ALA A 285 -11.96 -1.90 -14.49
C ALA A 285 -11.60 -2.99 -13.46
N GLY A 286 -11.93 -2.75 -12.17
CA GLY A 286 -11.79 -3.75 -11.12
C GLY A 286 -12.62 -5.00 -11.40
N ALA A 287 -13.91 -4.82 -11.72
CA ALA A 287 -14.79 -5.93 -12.03
C ALA A 287 -14.28 -6.78 -13.20
N LEU A 288 -13.82 -6.16 -14.28
CA LEU A 288 -13.23 -6.85 -15.42
C LEU A 288 -11.97 -7.60 -15.02
N ARG A 289 -11.07 -6.96 -14.25
CA ARG A 289 -9.84 -7.57 -13.75
C ARG A 289 -10.13 -8.85 -12.97
N TRP A 290 -11.05 -8.78 -12.00
CA TRP A 290 -11.40 -9.91 -11.16
C TRP A 290 -12.12 -11.02 -11.95
N ALA A 291 -12.98 -10.67 -12.89
CA ALA A 291 -13.64 -11.65 -13.77
C ALA A 291 -12.61 -12.41 -14.60
N VAL A 292 -11.59 -11.75 -15.15
CA VAL A 292 -10.51 -12.43 -15.88
C VAL A 292 -9.75 -13.38 -14.97
N LEU A 293 -9.37 -12.95 -13.77
CA LEU A 293 -8.65 -13.80 -12.81
C LEU A 293 -9.48 -14.98 -12.30
N ALA A 294 -10.82 -14.84 -12.27
CA ALA A 294 -11.72 -15.95 -11.96
C ALA A 294 -11.77 -17.01 -13.06
N CYS A 295 -11.56 -16.62 -14.33
CA CYS A 295 -11.78 -17.46 -15.49
C CYS A 295 -10.49 -18.08 -16.06
N THR A 296 -9.33 -17.44 -15.87
CA THR A 296 -8.12 -17.88 -16.59
C THR A 296 -6.82 -17.56 -15.85
N THR A 297 -5.81 -18.39 -16.12
CA THR A 297 -4.41 -18.18 -15.73
C THR A 297 -3.49 -18.07 -16.96
N VAL A 298 -4.05 -17.84 -18.14
CA VAL A 298 -3.30 -17.61 -19.38
C VAL A 298 -2.52 -16.29 -19.24
N ILE A 299 -1.18 -16.37 -19.31
CA ILE A 299 -0.27 -15.27 -18.96
C ILE A 299 -0.61 -13.94 -19.65
N PRO A 300 -0.81 -13.87 -20.99
CA PRO A 300 -1.15 -12.60 -21.64
C PRO A 300 -2.45 -11.97 -21.14
N LEU A 301 -3.47 -12.78 -20.84
CA LEU A 301 -4.76 -12.31 -20.33
C LEU A 301 -4.64 -11.81 -18.87
N VAL A 302 -3.90 -12.56 -18.05
CA VAL A 302 -3.59 -12.14 -16.68
C VAL A 302 -2.79 -10.84 -16.68
N ALA A 303 -1.75 -10.72 -17.50
CA ALA A 303 -0.95 -9.50 -17.60
C ALA A 303 -1.77 -8.28 -18.08
N ALA A 304 -2.67 -8.47 -19.04
CA ALA A 304 -3.58 -7.42 -19.50
C ALA A 304 -4.58 -7.01 -18.39
N ALA A 305 -5.12 -7.98 -17.66
CA ALA A 305 -6.00 -7.72 -16.52
C ALA A 305 -5.25 -6.98 -15.40
N GLU A 306 -4.01 -7.38 -15.13
CA GLU A 306 -3.18 -6.73 -14.10
C GLU A 306 -2.84 -5.27 -14.45
N ALA A 307 -2.71 -4.91 -15.74
CA ALA A 307 -2.55 -3.51 -16.14
C ALA A 307 -3.76 -2.62 -15.78
N LEU A 308 -4.96 -3.21 -15.61
CA LEU A 308 -6.15 -2.49 -15.12
C LEU A 308 -6.04 -2.05 -13.64
N HIS A 309 -5.00 -2.52 -12.92
CA HIS A 309 -4.72 -2.07 -11.55
C HIS A 309 -4.60 -0.55 -11.45
N GLY A 310 -3.95 0.08 -12.41
CA GLY A 310 -3.85 1.54 -12.47
C GLY A 310 -5.22 2.22 -12.47
N LEU A 311 -6.19 1.69 -13.19
CA LEU A 311 -7.55 2.23 -13.21
C LEU A 311 -8.33 1.87 -11.94
N SER A 312 -8.28 0.60 -11.51
CA SER A 312 -9.07 0.14 -10.36
C SER A 312 -8.57 0.68 -9.02
N PHE A 313 -7.29 1.05 -8.91
CA PHE A 313 -6.69 1.58 -7.70
C PHE A 313 -6.35 3.07 -7.81
N ALA A 314 -5.44 3.46 -8.71
CA ALA A 314 -4.94 4.83 -8.78
C ALA A 314 -6.02 5.83 -9.22
N LEU A 315 -6.79 5.51 -10.27
CA LEU A 315 -7.87 6.40 -10.74
C LEU A 315 -8.96 6.55 -9.68
N LEU A 316 -9.35 5.44 -9.01
CA LEU A 316 -10.29 5.47 -7.89
C LEU A 316 -9.79 6.42 -6.79
N HIS A 317 -8.53 6.26 -6.40
CA HIS A 317 -7.94 7.04 -5.31
C HIS A 317 -7.94 8.53 -5.65
N LEU A 318 -7.49 8.90 -6.84
CA LEU A 318 -7.52 10.28 -7.33
C LEU A 318 -8.95 10.84 -7.36
N ALA A 319 -9.93 10.06 -7.83
CA ALA A 319 -11.33 10.49 -7.88
C ALA A 319 -11.91 10.68 -6.47
N CYS A 320 -11.65 9.77 -5.54
CA CYS A 320 -12.11 9.88 -4.16
C CYS A 320 -11.49 11.10 -3.45
N LEU A 321 -10.17 11.32 -3.60
CA LEU A 321 -9.49 12.48 -3.01
C LEU A 321 -10.04 13.80 -3.58
N GLY A 322 -10.20 13.88 -4.91
CA GLY A 322 -10.78 15.06 -5.55
C GLY A 322 -12.21 15.34 -5.10
N LEU A 323 -13.05 14.31 -4.95
CA LEU A 323 -14.42 14.47 -4.43
C LEU A 323 -14.42 14.91 -2.96
N ILE A 324 -13.54 14.36 -2.12
CA ILE A 324 -13.41 14.79 -0.72
C ILE A 324 -13.02 16.27 -0.67
N GLU A 325 -12.06 16.69 -1.49
CA GLU A 325 -11.65 18.09 -1.55
C GLU A 325 -12.78 19.02 -2.03
N ALA A 326 -13.52 18.62 -3.05
CA ALA A 326 -14.58 19.42 -3.64
C ALA A 326 -15.85 19.49 -2.78
N THR A 327 -16.19 18.44 -2.02
CA THR A 327 -17.48 18.32 -1.35
C THR A 327 -17.44 18.44 0.17
N THR A 328 -16.23 18.51 0.76
CA THR A 328 -16.05 18.60 2.21
C THR A 328 -15.66 20.02 2.62
N PRO A 329 -16.29 20.59 3.66
CA PRO A 329 -15.87 21.88 4.22
C PRO A 329 -14.37 21.90 4.54
N PRO A 330 -13.67 23.02 4.28
CA PRO A 330 -12.21 23.11 4.48
C PRO A 330 -11.74 22.66 5.86
N GLU A 331 -12.51 22.96 6.90
CA GLU A 331 -12.21 22.66 8.31
C GLU A 331 -12.26 21.15 8.61
N LEU A 332 -13.02 20.39 7.80
CA LEU A 332 -13.24 18.95 7.96
C LEU A 332 -12.38 18.10 7.00
N ARG A 333 -11.69 18.70 6.02
CA ARG A 333 -10.94 17.96 4.97
C ARG A 333 -9.89 17.02 5.55
N ALA A 334 -9.10 17.49 6.52
CA ALA A 334 -8.08 16.64 7.15
C ALA A 334 -8.70 15.41 7.83
N THR A 335 -9.83 15.60 8.54
CA THR A 335 -10.57 14.51 9.18
C THR A 335 -11.19 13.57 8.14
N ALA A 336 -11.71 14.12 7.02
CA ALA A 336 -12.27 13.33 5.94
C ALA A 336 -11.22 12.44 5.25
N LEU A 337 -10.02 12.97 5.00
CA LEU A 337 -8.89 12.20 4.45
C LEU A 337 -8.42 11.12 5.43
N ALA A 338 -8.34 11.43 6.72
CA ALA A 338 -8.00 10.45 7.75
C ALA A 338 -9.04 9.31 7.83
N LEU A 339 -10.34 9.65 7.75
CA LEU A 339 -11.43 8.68 7.70
C LEU A 339 -11.39 7.82 6.44
N TYR A 340 -11.16 8.42 5.29
CA TYR A 340 -10.99 7.68 4.04
C TYR A 340 -9.82 6.70 4.15
N GLY A 341 -8.67 7.14 4.65
CA GLY A 341 -7.52 6.27 4.87
C GLY A 341 -7.80 5.12 5.85
N THR A 342 -8.47 5.42 6.97
CA THR A 342 -8.74 4.42 8.01
C THR A 342 -9.85 3.45 7.60
N VAL A 343 -10.95 3.93 7.02
CA VAL A 343 -12.13 3.12 6.73
C VAL A 343 -12.03 2.50 5.33
N ALA A 344 -11.84 3.32 4.28
CA ALA A 344 -11.86 2.82 2.91
C ALA A 344 -10.59 2.06 2.51
N LEU A 345 -9.41 2.49 2.98
CA LEU A 345 -8.17 1.79 2.68
C LEU A 345 -7.83 0.74 3.75
N GLY A 346 -8.07 1.05 5.01
CA GLY A 346 -7.65 0.20 6.12
C GLY A 346 -8.69 -0.83 6.54
N LEU A 347 -9.80 -0.40 7.14
CA LEU A 347 -10.79 -1.32 7.71
C LEU A 347 -11.45 -2.22 6.65
N SER A 348 -11.80 -1.67 5.49
CA SER A 348 -12.35 -2.46 4.39
C SER A 348 -11.37 -3.53 3.92
N GLY A 349 -10.08 -3.17 3.81
CA GLY A 349 -9.01 -4.12 3.49
C GLY A 349 -8.90 -5.25 4.51
N VAL A 350 -8.94 -4.93 5.81
CA VAL A 350 -8.90 -5.94 6.89
C VAL A 350 -10.07 -6.92 6.80
N LEU A 351 -11.30 -6.40 6.69
CA LEU A 351 -12.50 -7.22 6.60
C LEU A 351 -12.52 -8.07 5.33
N ALA A 352 -12.16 -7.47 4.20
CA ALA A 352 -12.09 -8.18 2.94
C ALA A 352 -10.97 -9.23 2.92
N THR A 353 -9.81 -8.98 3.55
CA THR A 353 -8.73 -9.97 3.68
C THR A 353 -9.17 -11.17 4.50
N LEU A 354 -9.88 -10.94 5.59
CA LEU A 354 -10.44 -12.03 6.41
C LEU A 354 -11.42 -12.88 5.58
N ALA A 355 -12.35 -12.23 4.87
CA ALA A 355 -13.30 -12.91 4.00
C ALA A 355 -12.59 -13.63 2.83
N SER A 356 -11.54 -13.06 2.27
CA SER A 356 -10.77 -13.63 1.15
C SER A 356 -10.15 -14.96 1.51
N GLY A 357 -9.67 -15.15 2.74
CA GLY A 357 -9.13 -16.42 3.20
C GLY A 357 -10.17 -17.55 3.15
N ALA A 358 -11.38 -17.28 3.64
CA ALA A 358 -12.49 -18.24 3.60
C ALA A 358 -12.98 -18.51 2.16
N LEU A 359 -13.15 -17.45 1.37
CA LEU A 359 -13.61 -17.54 -0.02
C LEU A 359 -12.60 -18.30 -0.90
N TYR A 360 -11.32 -18.00 -0.79
CA TYR A 360 -10.30 -18.71 -1.58
C TYR A 360 -10.18 -20.17 -1.15
N GLY A 361 -10.28 -20.45 0.14
CA GLY A 361 -10.29 -21.82 0.65
C GLY A 361 -11.45 -22.67 0.16
N ALA A 362 -12.63 -22.07 -0.02
CA ALA A 362 -13.83 -22.76 -0.49
C ALA A 362 -13.92 -22.85 -2.03
N PHE A 363 -13.52 -21.81 -2.74
CA PHE A 363 -13.83 -21.66 -4.17
C PHE A 363 -12.59 -21.49 -5.06
N GLY A 364 -11.37 -21.42 -4.51
CA GLY A 364 -10.15 -21.20 -5.29
C GLY A 364 -10.21 -19.94 -6.15
N ALA A 365 -9.86 -20.04 -7.42
CA ALA A 365 -9.93 -18.93 -8.38
C ALA A 365 -11.33 -18.33 -8.53
N SER A 366 -12.39 -19.15 -8.43
CA SER A 366 -13.77 -18.66 -8.55
C SER A 366 -14.16 -17.66 -7.47
N ALA A 367 -13.41 -17.57 -6.37
CA ALA A 367 -13.59 -16.54 -5.35
C ALA A 367 -13.45 -15.10 -5.90
N PHE A 368 -12.73 -14.91 -7.02
CA PHE A 368 -12.62 -13.61 -7.67
C PHE A 368 -13.94 -13.08 -8.21
N TRP A 369 -14.96 -13.94 -8.45
CA TRP A 369 -16.30 -13.48 -8.78
C TRP A 369 -16.95 -12.68 -7.64
N ALA A 370 -16.65 -12.98 -6.39
CA ALA A 370 -17.09 -12.17 -5.26
C ALA A 370 -16.45 -10.77 -5.29
N MET A 371 -15.19 -10.66 -5.71
CA MET A 371 -14.51 -9.36 -5.88
C MET A 371 -15.08 -8.57 -7.07
N THR A 372 -15.48 -9.27 -8.14
CA THR A 372 -16.22 -8.69 -9.25
C THR A 372 -17.54 -8.07 -8.78
N ALA A 373 -18.33 -8.83 -8.03
CA ALA A 373 -19.59 -8.37 -7.47
C ALA A 373 -19.38 -7.17 -6.52
N LEU A 374 -18.36 -7.23 -5.67
CA LEU A 374 -18.02 -6.17 -4.74
C LEU A 374 -17.65 -4.87 -5.46
N SER A 375 -16.86 -4.94 -6.54
CA SER A 375 -16.51 -3.78 -7.37
C SER A 375 -17.74 -3.19 -8.06
N LEU A 376 -18.63 -4.01 -8.64
CA LEU A 376 -19.85 -3.56 -9.28
C LEU A 376 -20.84 -2.95 -8.30
N ALA A 377 -20.87 -3.39 -7.04
CA ALA A 377 -21.71 -2.85 -5.98
C ALA A 377 -21.40 -1.36 -5.66
N ALA A 378 -20.28 -0.82 -6.12
CA ALA A 378 -19.99 0.61 -6.03
C ALA A 378 -20.77 1.46 -7.05
N LEU A 379 -21.20 0.90 -8.18
CA LEU A 379 -21.85 1.65 -9.28
C LEU A 379 -23.16 2.37 -8.87
N PRO A 380 -24.07 1.75 -8.09
CA PRO A 380 -25.29 2.43 -7.63
C PRO A 380 -25.03 3.66 -6.75
N LEU A 381 -23.85 3.81 -6.18
CA LEU A 381 -23.48 4.97 -5.36
C LEU A 381 -23.08 6.19 -6.20
N VAL A 382 -22.64 5.97 -7.45
CA VAL A 382 -22.08 7.00 -8.34
C VAL A 382 -23.08 8.12 -8.71
N PRO A 383 -24.35 7.85 -9.06
CA PRO A 383 -25.29 8.92 -9.41
C PRO A 383 -25.45 9.98 -8.32
N GLY A 384 -25.38 9.57 -7.07
CA GLY A 384 -25.49 10.48 -5.93
C GLY A 384 -24.22 11.28 -5.59
N LEU A 385 -23.16 11.13 -6.37
CA LEU A 385 -21.93 11.91 -6.27
C LEU A 385 -21.87 13.05 -7.28
N ARG A 386 -22.76 13.07 -8.27
CA ARG A 386 -22.87 14.16 -9.25
C ARG A 386 -23.43 15.41 -8.59
N ASP A 387 -22.97 16.57 -9.03
CA ASP A 387 -23.60 17.83 -8.64
C ASP A 387 -25.03 17.86 -9.20
N ARG A 388 -26.00 18.24 -8.36
CA ARG A 388 -27.38 18.50 -8.80
C ARG A 388 -27.46 19.88 -9.44
#